data_3bea256a68a1e256ca367a093488c913
#
_entry.id   3bea256a68a1e256ca367a093488c913
#
_cell.length_a   1.000
_cell.length_b   1.000
_cell.length_c   1.000
_cell.angle_alpha   90.00
_cell.angle_beta   90.00
_cell.angle_gamma   90.00
#
_symmetry.space_group_name_H-M   'P 1'
#
loop_
_entity.id
_entity.type
_entity.pdbx_description
1 polymer ?
#
loop_
_entity_poly.entity_id
_entity_poly.type
_entity_poly.pdbx_seq_one_letter_code
_entity_poly.pdbx_strand_id
1 'polypeptide(L)'
;MRTSAAVGLASLNLLIACAAERHPEVLVVVNGASPISVAIGERYAAKRGIPAENVVALTIPMLDPSLPDASHETVLREDFDEKVRRPLEALLVERGAVDTIEIIVTTKGVPLRIEGAGGPLKTLLRDAVRSSVDAELSLLFSDLIGSAGVSESVNPFFDSSQSFRDFRLAHPESPLRYMVARLTGYPDEPDAGTSIPRDVRALIDRGVEPPDESSIKPEQWLIDTEPSQDEGKRAGNISLLNPAAAALRALGLETQFDVYETFVSGAESIRGYVSWGSNDSHAPGEPFYGVIDGRLYPGSFAPRSVAVGFVSSDARSFGPPGYGQSLVADLIRLGAAGSTGHVYEPMLTGVPRPHILLPAYARGARAVEAFYRSIPYLGWTNVYIGDPLMTIPRANESWNSDRDDDGVADAIDNCSAIPNPLQQDTNGDGFGNICDADVDGDGIVTTSWGEIYPLTQCGDVEWIGLAAQNGQYNPDYDLDGDGKVDELDVSIAWLNLFLAPGPSSQVRIRL
;
A
#
# COMPACT_ATOMS: atom_id res chain seq x y z
N MET A 1 42.39 67.25 22.56
CA MET A 1 41.99 66.04 23.23
C MET A 1 40.56 65.68 22.75
N ARG A 2 40.44 64.79 21.85
CA ARG A 2 39.13 64.25 21.38
C ARG A 2 39.11 62.79 21.73
N THR A 3 38.26 62.44 22.67
CA THR A 3 37.97 61.03 23.08
C THR A 3 36.90 60.44 22.17
N SER A 4 37.28 59.43 21.40
CA SER A 4 36.35 58.63 20.61
C SER A 4 35.79 57.52 21.48
N ALA A 5 34.47 57.48 21.66
CA ALA A 5 33.77 56.36 22.28
C ALA A 5 33.46 55.38 21.20
N ALA A 6 33.97 54.13 21.33
CA ALA A 6 33.59 53.00 20.50
C ALA A 6 32.30 52.37 21.07
N VAL A 7 31.23 52.37 20.27
CA VAL A 7 29.98 51.64 20.56
C VAL A 7 30.15 50.23 20.00
N GLY A 8 30.24 49.27 20.89
CA GLY A 8 30.22 47.85 20.51
C GLY A 8 28.79 47.40 20.18
N LEU A 9 28.54 47.01 18.94
CA LEU A 9 27.34 46.29 18.55
C LEU A 9 27.48 44.84 19.02
N ALA A 10 26.73 44.47 20.02
CA ALA A 10 26.51 43.07 20.37
C ALA A 10 25.52 42.46 19.38
N SER A 11 26.00 41.60 18.49
CA SER A 11 25.17 40.83 17.60
C SER A 11 24.39 39.78 18.41
N LEU A 12 23.12 40.00 18.58
CA LEU A 12 22.19 39.05 19.19
C LEU A 12 21.89 37.96 18.14
N ASN A 13 22.62 36.86 18.18
CA ASN A 13 22.28 35.67 17.40
C ASN A 13 20.99 35.08 17.99
N LEU A 14 19.87 35.42 17.37
CA LEU A 14 18.58 34.75 17.62
C LEU A 14 18.67 33.35 17.02
N LEU A 15 19.03 32.35 17.82
CA LEU A 15 18.80 30.94 17.49
C LEU A 15 17.28 30.73 17.43
N ILE A 16 16.72 30.81 16.23
CA ILE A 16 15.39 30.29 15.96
C ILE A 16 15.54 28.76 16.08
N ALA A 17 15.28 28.23 17.27
CA ALA A 17 15.02 26.82 17.42
C ALA A 17 13.78 26.55 16.58
N CYS A 18 13.93 25.90 15.44
CA CYS A 18 12.82 25.32 14.71
C CYS A 18 12.10 24.40 15.71
N ALA A 19 10.90 24.80 16.15
CA ALA A 19 10.06 23.90 16.95
C ALA A 19 9.86 22.63 16.12
N ALA A 20 10.25 21.48 16.66
CA ALA A 20 10.03 20.21 15.98
C ALA A 20 8.54 20.11 15.61
N GLU A 21 8.27 19.72 14.37
CA GLU A 21 6.92 19.50 13.90
C GLU A 21 6.22 18.52 14.85
N ARG A 22 5.01 18.85 15.27
CA ARG A 22 4.24 18.03 16.21
C ARG A 22 3.15 17.30 15.43
N HIS A 23 2.98 16.03 15.75
CA HIS A 23 1.98 15.16 15.13
C HIS A 23 0.94 14.65 16.13
N PRO A 24 0.03 15.52 16.61
CA PRO A 24 -1.03 15.13 17.52
C PRO A 24 -2.09 14.23 16.86
N GLU A 25 -2.13 14.18 15.55
CA GLU A 25 -3.02 13.33 14.75
C GLU A 25 -2.57 11.87 14.68
N VAL A 26 -1.40 11.53 15.24
CA VAL A 26 -0.84 10.18 15.23
C VAL A 26 -0.99 9.51 16.59
N LEU A 27 -1.50 8.30 16.60
CA LEU A 27 -1.57 7.41 17.76
C LEU A 27 -0.62 6.23 17.56
N VAL A 28 0.27 5.98 18.52
CA VAL A 28 1.20 4.85 18.50
C VAL A 28 0.70 3.78 19.45
N VAL A 29 0.40 2.60 18.92
CA VAL A 29 -0.08 1.44 19.67
C VAL A 29 1.07 0.47 19.91
N VAL A 30 1.38 0.23 21.18
CA VAL A 30 2.42 -0.71 21.60
C VAL A 30 1.81 -1.85 22.42
N ASN A 31 2.45 -3.01 22.39
CA ASN A 31 2.13 -4.09 23.33
C ASN A 31 2.93 -3.89 24.63
N GLY A 32 2.25 -3.52 25.70
CA GLY A 32 2.86 -3.29 27.03
C GLY A 32 3.56 -4.52 27.62
N ALA A 33 3.20 -5.73 27.17
CA ALA A 33 3.88 -6.97 27.57
C ALA A 33 5.21 -7.20 26.78
N SER A 34 5.49 -6.41 25.74
CA SER A 34 6.69 -6.53 24.92
C SER A 34 7.62 -5.32 25.11
N PRO A 35 8.75 -5.45 25.81
CA PRO A 35 9.71 -4.35 25.96
C PRO A 35 10.20 -3.78 24.62
N ILE A 36 10.33 -4.63 23.60
CA ILE A 36 10.71 -4.22 22.25
C ILE A 36 9.64 -3.32 21.64
N SER A 37 8.37 -3.69 21.77
CA SER A 37 7.24 -2.92 21.27
C SER A 37 7.19 -1.52 21.87
N VAL A 38 7.36 -1.42 23.20
CA VAL A 38 7.40 -0.16 23.92
C VAL A 38 8.58 0.70 23.46
N ALA A 39 9.78 0.14 23.38
CA ALA A 39 10.97 0.87 22.97
C ALA A 39 10.87 1.42 21.53
N ILE A 40 10.26 0.66 20.60
CA ILE A 40 9.98 1.11 19.23
C ILE A 40 9.03 2.31 19.26
N GLY A 41 7.91 2.20 19.99
CA GLY A 41 6.91 3.27 20.07
C GLY A 41 7.46 4.56 20.65
N GLU A 42 8.20 4.47 21.76
CA GLU A 42 8.82 5.62 22.42
C GLU A 42 9.85 6.32 21.48
N ARG A 43 10.72 5.52 20.82
CA ARG A 43 11.69 6.06 19.87
C ARG A 43 11.00 6.78 18.71
N TYR A 44 9.99 6.16 18.11
CA TYR A 44 9.27 6.75 16.98
C TYR A 44 8.57 8.03 17.40
N ALA A 45 7.84 8.00 18.52
CA ALA A 45 7.16 9.18 19.03
C ALA A 45 8.12 10.33 19.31
N ALA A 46 9.28 10.06 19.94
CA ALA A 46 10.29 11.07 20.19
C ALA A 46 10.86 11.67 18.90
N LYS A 47 11.12 10.84 17.87
CA LYS A 47 11.65 11.31 16.59
C LYS A 47 10.65 12.13 15.78
N ARG A 48 9.36 11.81 15.85
CA ARG A 48 8.28 12.47 15.11
C ARG A 48 7.55 13.55 15.90
N GLY A 49 7.98 13.87 17.12
CA GLY A 49 7.29 14.87 17.94
C GLY A 49 5.85 14.49 18.27
N ILE A 50 5.54 13.19 18.33
CA ILE A 50 4.22 12.68 18.71
C ILE A 50 4.07 12.87 20.22
N PRO A 51 2.94 13.43 20.71
CA PRO A 51 2.69 13.59 22.14
C PRO A 51 2.81 12.28 22.91
N ALA A 52 3.42 12.30 24.08
CA ALA A 52 3.64 11.08 24.88
C ALA A 52 2.32 10.39 25.27
N GLU A 53 1.27 11.15 25.46
CA GLU A 53 -0.09 10.66 25.71
C GLU A 53 -0.67 9.88 24.53
N ASN A 54 -0.15 10.08 23.31
CA ASN A 54 -0.54 9.35 22.11
C ASN A 54 0.26 8.04 21.94
N VAL A 55 1.18 7.70 22.84
CA VAL A 55 1.76 6.36 22.92
C VAL A 55 0.91 5.52 23.87
N VAL A 56 0.19 4.54 23.33
CA VAL A 56 -0.82 3.75 24.03
C VAL A 56 -0.34 2.30 24.18
N ALA A 57 -0.20 1.86 25.42
CA ALA A 57 0.16 0.49 25.71
C ALA A 57 -1.10 -0.38 25.94
N LEU A 58 -1.32 -1.34 25.04
CA LEU A 58 -2.31 -2.39 25.22
C LEU A 58 -1.67 -3.61 25.92
N THR A 59 -2.45 -4.36 26.68
CA THR A 59 -1.98 -5.61 27.29
C THR A 59 -2.40 -6.77 26.40
N ILE A 60 -1.52 -7.12 25.45
CA ILE A 60 -1.74 -8.23 24.52
C ILE A 60 -0.88 -9.39 24.99
N PRO A 61 -1.45 -10.59 25.20
CA PRO A 61 -0.65 -11.73 25.61
C PRO A 61 0.46 -12.02 24.60
N MET A 62 1.69 -12.13 25.09
CA MET A 62 2.78 -12.67 24.29
C MET A 62 2.56 -14.17 24.14
N LEU A 63 2.42 -14.64 22.93
CA LEU A 63 2.47 -16.06 22.65
C LEU A 63 3.88 -16.59 22.92
N ASP A 64 4.00 -17.89 23.21
CA ASP A 64 5.27 -18.52 23.62
C ASP A 64 6.38 -18.26 22.58
N PRO A 65 7.48 -17.57 22.95
CA PRO A 65 8.58 -17.28 22.04
C PRO A 65 9.31 -18.52 21.51
N SER A 66 9.04 -19.71 22.06
CA SER A 66 9.59 -20.98 21.57
C SER A 66 8.81 -21.58 20.40
N LEU A 67 7.60 -21.04 20.10
CA LEU A 67 6.80 -21.53 18.96
C LEU A 67 7.28 -20.93 17.64
N PRO A 68 7.12 -21.65 16.53
CA PRO A 68 7.52 -21.12 15.21
C PRO A 68 6.75 -19.83 14.86
N ASP A 69 7.42 -18.96 14.25
CA ASP A 69 7.23 -17.59 13.82
C ASP A 69 5.81 -17.05 13.63
N ALA A 70 4.97 -17.79 12.94
CA ALA A 70 3.61 -17.35 12.63
C ALA A 70 2.70 -17.26 13.87
N SER A 71 3.00 -18.00 14.93
CA SER A 71 2.18 -18.04 16.13
C SER A 71 2.28 -16.78 16.99
N HIS A 72 3.44 -16.07 16.97
CA HIS A 72 3.63 -14.85 17.74
C HIS A 72 3.00 -13.62 17.09
N GLU A 73 2.75 -13.69 15.81
CA GLU A 73 2.23 -12.61 15.01
C GLU A 73 0.73 -12.77 14.72
N THR A 74 0.12 -13.85 15.20
CA THR A 74 -1.28 -14.19 14.98
C THR A 74 -2.10 -14.04 16.26
N VAL A 75 -3.26 -13.44 16.17
CA VAL A 75 -4.24 -13.31 17.25
C VAL A 75 -5.58 -13.91 16.81
N LEU A 76 -6.30 -14.56 17.72
CA LEU A 76 -7.66 -14.99 17.44
C LEU A 76 -8.60 -13.79 17.32
N ARG A 77 -9.64 -13.87 16.49
CA ARG A 77 -10.64 -12.81 16.33
C ARG A 77 -11.19 -12.35 17.69
N GLU A 78 -11.52 -13.27 18.56
CA GLU A 78 -12.06 -13.00 19.90
C GLU A 78 -11.08 -12.20 20.74
N ASP A 79 -9.80 -12.61 20.76
CA ASP A 79 -8.74 -11.92 21.48
C ASP A 79 -8.43 -10.53 20.89
N PHE A 80 -8.48 -10.39 19.56
CA PHE A 80 -8.36 -9.09 18.89
C PHE A 80 -9.48 -8.15 19.35
N ASP A 81 -10.72 -8.62 19.34
CA ASP A 81 -11.86 -7.81 19.76
C ASP A 81 -11.78 -7.41 21.24
N GLU A 82 -11.37 -8.33 22.13
CA GLU A 82 -11.31 -8.09 23.57
C GLU A 82 -10.09 -7.27 23.99
N LYS A 83 -8.91 -7.55 23.41
CA LYS A 83 -7.62 -7.04 23.91
C LYS A 83 -7.03 -5.91 23.08
N VAL A 84 -7.53 -5.73 21.84
CA VAL A 84 -7.05 -4.68 20.94
C VAL A 84 -8.17 -3.70 20.60
N ARG A 85 -9.21 -4.16 19.92
CA ARG A 85 -10.27 -3.31 19.39
C ARG A 85 -11.01 -2.53 20.47
N ARG A 86 -11.72 -3.24 21.35
CA ARG A 86 -12.56 -2.59 22.38
C ARG A 86 -11.79 -1.67 23.32
N PRO A 87 -10.59 -2.05 23.84
CA PRO A 87 -9.78 -1.13 24.64
C PRO A 87 -9.39 0.13 23.90
N LEU A 88 -9.04 0.01 22.59
CA LEU A 88 -8.64 1.16 21.79
C LEU A 88 -9.83 2.08 21.48
N GLU A 89 -10.97 1.52 21.11
CA GLU A 89 -12.23 2.26 20.92
C GLU A 89 -12.63 3.02 22.19
N ALA A 90 -12.62 2.35 23.34
CA ALA A 90 -12.95 2.96 24.62
C ALA A 90 -12.00 4.13 24.98
N LEU A 91 -10.71 3.95 24.77
CA LEU A 91 -9.70 4.98 25.00
C LEU A 91 -9.89 6.19 24.09
N LEU A 92 -10.13 5.98 22.80
CA LEU A 92 -10.37 7.08 21.86
C LEU A 92 -11.62 7.88 22.20
N VAL A 93 -12.70 7.20 22.61
CA VAL A 93 -13.94 7.85 23.09
C VAL A 93 -13.70 8.62 24.38
N GLU A 94 -13.06 8.00 25.39
CA GLU A 94 -12.76 8.65 26.68
C GLU A 94 -11.95 9.94 26.50
N ARG A 95 -11.01 9.94 25.55
CA ARG A 95 -10.17 11.10 25.25
C ARG A 95 -10.81 12.14 24.32
N GLY A 96 -11.96 11.85 23.75
CA GLY A 96 -12.56 12.67 22.69
C GLY A 96 -11.66 12.73 21.43
N ALA A 97 -10.89 11.67 21.19
CA ALA A 97 -9.86 11.64 20.15
C ALA A 97 -10.28 10.92 18.85
N VAL A 98 -11.53 10.45 18.77
CA VAL A 98 -12.04 9.68 17.62
C VAL A 98 -11.85 10.42 16.29
N ASP A 99 -12.09 11.74 16.28
CA ASP A 99 -12.00 12.53 15.05
C ASP A 99 -10.69 13.30 14.90
N THR A 100 -9.88 13.41 15.97
CA THR A 100 -8.58 14.10 15.92
C THR A 100 -7.43 13.20 15.51
N ILE A 101 -7.52 11.90 15.81
CA ILE A 101 -6.56 10.92 15.30
C ILE A 101 -6.89 10.60 13.84
N GLU A 102 -5.88 10.62 13.00
CA GLU A 102 -5.94 10.26 11.57
C GLU A 102 -5.14 9.00 11.26
N ILE A 103 -4.05 8.79 12.02
CA ILE A 103 -3.08 7.72 11.77
C ILE A 103 -2.87 6.90 13.02
N ILE A 104 -2.92 5.59 12.90
CA ILE A 104 -2.51 4.62 13.93
C ILE A 104 -1.21 3.96 13.49
N VAL A 105 -0.23 3.91 14.38
CA VAL A 105 1.05 3.23 14.14
C VAL A 105 1.15 2.05 15.09
N THR A 106 1.21 0.85 14.55
CA THR A 106 1.46 -0.38 15.32
C THR A 106 2.96 -0.70 15.32
N THR A 107 3.43 -1.38 16.35
CA THR A 107 4.84 -1.73 16.50
C THR A 107 5.04 -3.24 16.51
N LYS A 108 6.27 -3.72 16.22
CA LYS A 108 6.63 -5.12 16.41
C LYS A 108 6.29 -5.54 17.85
N GLY A 109 5.56 -6.66 18.00
CA GLY A 109 5.00 -7.10 19.30
C GLY A 109 3.49 -6.89 19.42
N VAL A 110 2.90 -6.01 18.61
CA VAL A 110 1.46 -6.00 18.32
C VAL A 110 1.20 -7.07 17.25
N PRO A 111 0.19 -7.94 17.39
CA PRO A 111 -0.10 -8.98 16.40
C PRO A 111 -0.23 -8.42 14.99
N LEU A 112 0.21 -9.19 14.02
CA LEU A 112 0.22 -8.81 12.60
C LEU A 112 -1.11 -9.15 11.92
N ARG A 113 -1.66 -10.31 12.25
CA ARG A 113 -2.83 -10.88 11.59
C ARG A 113 -3.82 -11.51 12.55
N ILE A 114 -5.03 -11.60 12.08
CA ILE A 114 -6.14 -12.20 12.81
C ILE A 114 -6.46 -13.56 12.19
N GLU A 115 -6.67 -14.56 13.05
CA GLU A 115 -7.17 -15.85 12.67
C GLU A 115 -8.42 -16.16 13.49
N GLY A 116 -9.48 -16.61 12.83
CA GLY A 116 -10.71 -16.94 13.52
C GLY A 116 -10.93 -18.44 13.63
N ALA A 117 -11.92 -18.84 14.44
CA ALA A 117 -12.45 -20.18 14.43
C ALA A 117 -13.11 -20.42 13.07
N GLY A 118 -12.44 -21.22 12.21
CA GLY A 118 -12.76 -21.36 10.82
C GLY A 118 -14.21 -21.75 10.55
N GLY A 119 -14.92 -20.85 9.89
CA GLY A 119 -15.98 -21.26 8.99
C GLY A 119 -15.33 -21.73 7.68
N PRO A 120 -15.97 -22.58 6.89
CA PRO A 120 -15.47 -22.89 5.57
C PRO A 120 -15.30 -21.59 4.80
N LEU A 121 -14.20 -21.48 4.03
CA LEU A 121 -14.04 -20.43 3.02
C LEU A 121 -15.34 -20.34 2.22
N LYS A 122 -16.18 -19.38 2.53
CA LYS A 122 -17.48 -19.30 1.89
C LYS A 122 -17.41 -18.68 0.50
N THR A 123 -16.34 -17.94 0.22
CA THR A 123 -16.03 -17.43 -1.13
C THR A 123 -14.52 -17.24 -1.29
N LEU A 124 -14.01 -17.32 -2.53
CA LEU A 124 -12.62 -17.04 -2.90
C LEU A 124 -12.17 -15.61 -2.53
N LEU A 125 -13.11 -14.69 -2.38
CA LEU A 125 -12.85 -13.26 -2.24
C LEU A 125 -12.99 -12.77 -0.81
N ARG A 126 -13.24 -13.66 0.15
CA ARG A 126 -13.44 -13.28 1.53
C ARG A 126 -13.24 -14.40 2.52
N ASP A 127 -12.38 -14.12 3.45
CA ASP A 127 -12.40 -14.75 4.75
C ASP A 127 -12.36 -13.65 5.84
N ALA A 128 -13.54 -13.21 6.32
CA ALA A 128 -13.65 -12.25 7.43
C ALA A 128 -12.93 -12.74 8.70
N VAL A 129 -12.51 -13.99 8.68
CA VAL A 129 -11.76 -14.67 9.72
C VAL A 129 -10.27 -14.41 9.58
N ARG A 130 -9.79 -14.04 8.38
CA ARG A 130 -8.38 -13.82 8.05
C ARG A 130 -8.15 -12.42 7.51
N SER A 131 -7.74 -11.52 8.36
CA SER A 131 -7.38 -10.15 8.00
C SER A 131 -6.09 -9.73 8.69
N SER A 132 -5.48 -8.64 8.22
CA SER A 132 -4.44 -7.99 9.00
C SER A 132 -5.07 -7.24 10.19
N VAL A 133 -4.35 -7.17 11.30
CA VAL A 133 -4.73 -6.32 12.43
C VAL A 133 -4.82 -4.86 11.97
N ASP A 134 -3.92 -4.43 11.12
CA ASP A 134 -3.85 -3.05 10.63
C ASP A 134 -5.06 -2.70 9.77
N ALA A 135 -5.51 -3.62 8.90
CA ALA A 135 -6.70 -3.41 8.09
C ALA A 135 -7.98 -3.31 8.94
N GLU A 136 -8.09 -4.12 9.99
CA GLU A 136 -9.22 -4.03 10.93
C GLU A 136 -9.17 -2.75 11.78
N LEU A 137 -7.98 -2.29 12.19
CA LEU A 137 -7.83 -1.03 12.92
C LEU A 137 -8.22 0.18 12.05
N SER A 138 -8.11 0.07 10.74
CA SER A 138 -8.59 1.14 9.84
C SER A 138 -10.10 1.32 9.85
N LEU A 139 -10.84 0.27 10.24
CA LEU A 139 -12.29 0.19 10.28
C LEU A 139 -12.89 0.44 11.67
N LEU A 140 -12.11 0.85 12.67
CA LEU A 140 -12.63 1.13 14.03
C LEU A 140 -13.85 2.05 13.96
N PHE A 141 -14.87 1.76 14.75
CA PHE A 141 -16.17 2.44 14.77
C PHE A 141 -17.03 2.24 13.50
N SER A 142 -16.60 1.40 12.56
CA SER A 142 -17.42 1.04 11.40
C SER A 142 -18.14 -0.29 11.64
N ASP A 143 -19.33 -0.42 11.06
CA ASP A 143 -20.10 -1.68 11.08
C ASP A 143 -19.41 -2.78 10.25
N LEU A 144 -18.44 -2.42 9.40
CA LEU A 144 -17.69 -3.37 8.59
C LEU A 144 -16.62 -4.14 9.36
N ILE A 145 -16.21 -3.68 10.54
CA ILE A 145 -15.16 -4.35 11.32
C ILE A 145 -15.55 -5.79 11.66
N GLY A 146 -14.73 -6.74 11.25
CA GLY A 146 -14.96 -8.18 11.47
C GLY A 146 -16.08 -8.81 10.66
N SER A 147 -16.77 -8.08 9.81
CA SER A 147 -17.93 -8.57 9.05
C SER A 147 -17.83 -8.38 7.55
N ALA A 148 -17.01 -7.48 7.07
CA ALA A 148 -17.00 -7.05 5.68
C ALA A 148 -16.75 -8.17 4.65
N GLY A 149 -17.53 -8.22 3.56
CA GLY A 149 -17.20 -8.88 2.29
C GLY A 149 -16.33 -7.96 1.42
N VAL A 150 -15.64 -8.52 0.45
CA VAL A 150 -14.84 -7.71 -0.48
C VAL A 150 -15.72 -6.67 -1.18
N SER A 151 -16.90 -7.07 -1.65
CA SER A 151 -17.88 -6.16 -2.27
C SER A 151 -18.42 -5.06 -1.35
N GLU A 152 -18.46 -5.33 -0.03
CA GLU A 152 -18.94 -4.38 0.98
C GLU A 152 -17.83 -3.50 1.54
N SER A 153 -16.57 -3.89 1.30
CA SER A 153 -15.39 -3.23 1.80
C SER A 153 -14.61 -2.45 0.73
N VAL A 154 -15.24 -2.13 -0.38
CA VAL A 154 -14.64 -1.23 -1.40
C VAL A 154 -14.17 0.05 -0.70
N ASN A 155 -12.96 0.44 -1.00
CA ASN A 155 -12.32 1.58 -0.35
C ASN A 155 -12.82 2.91 -0.96
N PRO A 156 -13.61 3.70 -0.26
CA PRO A 156 -14.11 4.96 -0.81
C PRO A 156 -13.01 6.04 -0.97
N PHE A 157 -11.81 5.79 -0.45
CA PHE A 157 -10.64 6.65 -0.63
C PHE A 157 -9.74 6.19 -1.78
N PHE A 158 -10.12 5.12 -2.48
CA PHE A 158 -9.38 4.59 -3.62
C PHE A 158 -9.25 5.65 -4.72
N ASP A 159 -8.05 5.82 -5.25
CA ASP A 159 -7.65 6.83 -6.25
C ASP A 159 -8.10 8.28 -5.96
N SER A 160 -8.37 8.60 -4.71
CA SER A 160 -8.79 9.94 -4.31
C SER A 160 -7.69 10.97 -4.52
N SER A 161 -8.04 12.11 -5.09
CA SER A 161 -7.15 13.28 -5.17
C SER A 161 -7.15 14.13 -3.89
N GLN A 162 -8.09 13.92 -2.98
CA GLN A 162 -8.21 14.66 -1.73
C GLN A 162 -7.17 14.23 -0.71
N SER A 163 -6.77 15.11 0.22
CA SER A 163 -6.07 14.67 1.43
C SER A 163 -7.00 13.78 2.27
N PHE A 164 -6.43 12.87 3.06
CA PHE A 164 -7.25 12.01 3.92
C PHE A 164 -8.10 12.82 4.92
N ARG A 165 -7.57 13.93 5.40
CA ARG A 165 -8.30 14.84 6.28
C ARG A 165 -9.53 15.44 5.60
N ASP A 166 -9.36 15.96 4.39
CA ASP A 166 -10.46 16.56 3.63
C ASP A 166 -11.48 15.50 3.24
N PHE A 167 -11.03 14.32 2.86
CA PHE A 167 -11.89 13.17 2.58
C PHE A 167 -12.74 12.79 3.79
N ARG A 168 -12.16 12.64 5.00
CA ARG A 168 -12.92 12.33 6.22
C ARG A 168 -13.94 13.39 6.57
N LEU A 169 -13.64 14.67 6.34
CA LEU A 169 -14.58 15.76 6.58
C LEU A 169 -15.73 15.74 5.59
N ALA A 170 -15.47 15.36 4.35
CA ALA A 170 -16.49 15.26 3.31
C ALA A 170 -17.37 14.00 3.44
N HIS A 171 -16.81 12.92 4.00
CA HIS A 171 -17.43 11.58 4.11
C HIS A 171 -17.39 11.06 5.55
N PRO A 172 -18.11 11.70 6.49
CA PRO A 172 -18.11 11.29 7.91
C PRO A 172 -18.68 9.87 8.13
N GLU A 173 -19.47 9.37 7.19
CA GLU A 173 -20.03 8.00 7.17
C GLU A 173 -19.06 6.95 6.64
N SER A 174 -17.93 7.34 6.06
CA SER A 174 -16.95 6.42 5.49
C SER A 174 -16.51 5.36 6.50
N PRO A 175 -16.45 4.07 6.10
CA PRO A 175 -15.90 3.02 6.94
C PRO A 175 -14.40 3.19 7.22
N LEU A 176 -13.67 3.87 6.35
CA LEU A 176 -12.25 4.17 6.55
C LEU A 176 -12.10 5.29 7.57
N ARG A 177 -11.82 4.92 8.82
CA ARG A 177 -11.70 5.87 9.94
C ARG A 177 -10.27 6.32 10.19
N TYR A 178 -9.31 5.42 10.01
CA TYR A 178 -7.89 5.67 10.29
C TYR A 178 -7.01 5.07 9.19
N MET A 179 -5.93 5.74 8.86
CA MET A 179 -4.84 5.11 8.13
C MET A 179 -3.93 4.41 9.13
N VAL A 180 -3.50 3.19 8.83
CA VAL A 180 -2.68 2.38 9.73
C VAL A 180 -1.35 2.04 9.06
N ALA A 181 -0.27 2.14 9.83
CA ALA A 181 1.07 1.78 9.42
C ALA A 181 1.74 0.95 10.51
N ARG A 182 2.76 0.18 10.14
CA ARG A 182 3.46 -0.72 11.05
C ARG A 182 4.97 -0.49 11.04
N LEU A 183 5.56 -0.44 12.23
CA LEU A 183 7.01 -0.41 12.42
C LEU A 183 7.49 -1.79 12.86
N THR A 184 7.97 -2.57 11.87
CA THR A 184 8.42 -3.95 12.08
C THR A 184 9.55 -4.33 11.12
N GLY A 185 10.20 -5.42 11.38
CA GLY A 185 11.30 -5.99 10.61
C GLY A 185 11.77 -7.29 11.29
N TYR A 186 12.83 -7.89 10.79
CA TYR A 186 13.38 -9.09 11.40
C TYR A 186 13.84 -8.88 12.86
N PRO A 187 13.85 -9.93 13.70
CA PRO A 187 14.24 -9.86 15.11
C PRO A 187 15.77 -9.96 15.28
N ASP A 188 16.54 -9.27 14.44
CA ASP A 188 17.99 -9.28 14.53
C ASP A 188 18.49 -8.75 15.87
N GLU A 189 19.71 -9.14 16.22
CA GLU A 189 20.41 -8.63 17.39
C GLU A 189 20.36 -7.09 17.42
N PRO A 190 19.89 -6.50 18.51
CA PRO A 190 19.88 -5.06 18.66
C PRO A 190 21.32 -4.52 18.69
N ASP A 191 21.53 -3.32 18.19
CA ASP A 191 22.79 -2.62 18.37
C ASP A 191 23.07 -2.35 19.86
N ALA A 192 24.34 -2.21 20.22
CA ALA A 192 24.75 -1.94 21.59
C ALA A 192 24.00 -0.73 22.19
N GLY A 193 23.40 -0.92 23.35
CA GLY A 193 22.69 0.12 24.09
C GLY A 193 21.22 0.34 23.70
N THR A 194 20.63 -0.52 22.88
CA THR A 194 19.20 -0.48 22.53
C THR A 194 18.60 -1.89 22.57
N SER A 195 17.30 -1.99 22.82
CA SER A 195 16.53 -3.24 22.70
C SER A 195 15.81 -3.35 21.35
N ILE A 196 15.90 -2.33 20.48
CA ILE A 196 15.20 -2.29 19.19
C ILE A 196 15.99 -3.09 18.16
N PRO A 197 15.37 -4.04 17.43
CA PRO A 197 16.01 -4.75 16.34
C PRO A 197 16.59 -3.78 15.31
N ARG A 198 17.79 -4.11 14.78
CA ARG A 198 18.53 -3.24 13.87
C ARG A 198 17.70 -2.80 12.66
N ASP A 199 16.98 -3.74 12.03
CA ASP A 199 16.19 -3.45 10.83
C ASP A 199 15.04 -2.48 11.13
N VAL A 200 14.37 -2.63 12.29
CA VAL A 200 13.29 -1.73 12.72
C VAL A 200 13.82 -0.33 13.05
N ARG A 201 14.96 -0.27 13.73
CA ARG A 201 15.61 1.03 14.01
C ARG A 201 15.98 1.76 12.73
N ALA A 202 16.62 1.04 11.82
CA ALA A 202 17.02 1.59 10.52
C ALA A 202 15.80 2.01 9.68
N LEU A 203 14.69 1.27 9.73
CA LEU A 203 13.43 1.63 9.09
C LEU A 203 12.92 3.00 9.60
N ILE A 204 12.86 3.18 10.92
CA ILE A 204 12.45 4.45 11.53
C ILE A 204 13.39 5.59 11.09
N ASP A 205 14.70 5.38 11.19
CA ASP A 205 15.68 6.41 10.89
C ASP A 205 15.59 6.84 9.43
N ARG A 206 15.48 5.90 8.48
CA ARG A 206 15.33 6.20 7.04
C ARG A 206 14.04 6.94 6.68
N GLY A 207 12.95 6.67 7.40
CA GLY A 207 11.67 7.36 7.18
C GLY A 207 11.66 8.78 7.75
N VAL A 208 12.26 8.98 8.91
CA VAL A 208 12.22 10.25 9.65
C VAL A 208 13.30 11.23 9.20
N GLU A 209 14.53 10.75 9.06
CA GLU A 209 15.67 11.63 8.78
C GLU A 209 15.62 12.20 7.36
N PRO A 210 15.89 13.49 7.18
CA PRO A 210 16.01 14.06 5.85
C PRO A 210 17.17 13.38 5.12
N PRO A 211 17.07 13.19 3.79
CA PRO A 211 18.20 12.68 3.01
C PRO A 211 19.39 13.62 3.15
N ASP A 212 20.58 13.04 3.25
CA ASP A 212 21.84 13.82 3.19
C ASP A 212 22.02 14.34 1.77
N GLU A 213 21.82 15.64 1.59
CA GLU A 213 21.93 16.32 0.29
C GLU A 213 23.30 16.15 -0.37
N SER A 214 24.36 15.89 0.42
CA SER A 214 25.71 15.70 -0.10
C SER A 214 25.94 14.31 -0.75
N SER A 215 25.05 13.37 -0.51
CA SER A 215 25.13 11.99 -1.01
C SER A 215 24.08 11.64 -2.07
N ILE A 216 23.35 12.63 -2.59
CA ILE A 216 22.26 12.42 -3.54
C ILE A 216 22.84 11.89 -4.85
N LYS A 217 22.66 10.59 -5.10
CA LYS A 217 22.79 9.99 -6.41
C LYS A 217 21.49 10.27 -7.19
N PRO A 218 21.55 10.29 -8.54
CA PRO A 218 20.32 10.27 -9.33
C PRO A 218 19.43 9.12 -8.87
N GLU A 219 18.19 9.45 -8.54
CA GLU A 219 17.21 8.49 -8.04
C GLU A 219 16.45 7.90 -9.21
N GLN A 220 16.13 6.63 -9.11
CA GLN A 220 15.37 5.93 -10.13
C GLN A 220 14.13 5.25 -9.55
N TRP A 221 13.12 5.14 -10.37
CA TRP A 221 11.93 4.34 -10.12
C TRP A 221 12.05 3.06 -10.93
N LEU A 222 11.97 1.91 -10.27
CA LEU A 222 12.18 0.61 -10.89
C LEU A 222 10.88 -0.17 -10.94
N ILE A 223 10.39 -0.40 -12.15
CA ILE A 223 9.26 -1.27 -12.45
C ILE A 223 9.80 -2.51 -13.12
N ASP A 224 9.85 -3.60 -12.39
CA ASP A 224 10.47 -4.85 -12.77
C ASP A 224 9.37 -5.86 -13.11
N THR A 225 8.99 -5.90 -14.39
CA THR A 225 7.96 -6.80 -14.89
C THR A 225 8.56 -8.14 -15.29
N GLU A 226 7.73 -9.13 -15.45
CA GLU A 226 8.13 -10.47 -15.91
C GLU A 226 7.30 -10.83 -17.15
N PRO A 227 7.91 -11.12 -18.31
CA PRO A 227 7.18 -11.69 -19.42
C PRO A 227 6.67 -13.08 -19.03
N SER A 228 5.38 -13.29 -19.15
CA SER A 228 4.73 -14.53 -18.71
C SER A 228 3.69 -14.97 -19.73
N GLN A 229 3.46 -16.27 -19.80
CA GLN A 229 2.31 -16.85 -20.50
C GLN A 229 1.10 -17.01 -19.55
N ASP A 230 1.26 -16.68 -18.28
CA ASP A 230 0.17 -16.64 -17.31
C ASP A 230 -0.70 -15.41 -17.52
N GLU A 231 -1.98 -15.57 -17.78
CA GLU A 231 -2.92 -14.49 -18.09
C GLU A 231 -3.05 -13.51 -16.92
N GLY A 232 -3.04 -13.99 -15.68
CA GLY A 232 -3.09 -13.11 -14.51
C GLY A 232 -1.88 -12.18 -14.43
N LYS A 233 -0.66 -12.68 -14.70
CA LYS A 233 0.54 -11.84 -14.78
C LYS A 233 0.49 -10.88 -15.96
N ARG A 234 0.01 -11.34 -17.12
CA ARG A 234 -0.17 -10.46 -18.30
C ARG A 234 -1.16 -9.33 -18.01
N ALA A 235 -2.32 -9.67 -17.43
CA ALA A 235 -3.32 -8.70 -17.01
C ALA A 235 -2.75 -7.68 -16.01
N GLY A 236 -2.01 -8.15 -14.99
CA GLY A 236 -1.35 -7.26 -14.04
C GLY A 236 -0.26 -6.38 -14.66
N ASN A 237 0.49 -6.88 -15.65
CA ASN A 237 1.42 -6.03 -16.39
C ASN A 237 0.67 -4.92 -17.14
N ILE A 238 -0.40 -5.25 -17.86
CA ILE A 238 -1.17 -4.30 -18.67
C ILE A 238 -1.86 -3.26 -17.78
N SER A 239 -2.57 -3.72 -16.76
CA SER A 239 -3.46 -2.85 -15.98
C SER A 239 -2.79 -2.17 -14.77
N LEU A 240 -1.62 -2.63 -14.34
CA LEU A 240 -1.00 -2.15 -13.10
C LEU A 240 0.44 -1.64 -13.30
N LEU A 241 1.31 -2.43 -13.94
CA LEU A 241 2.74 -2.14 -14.00
C LEU A 241 3.09 -1.21 -15.16
N ASN A 242 2.53 -1.44 -16.36
CA ASN A 242 2.71 -0.54 -17.49
C ASN A 242 2.18 0.87 -17.19
N PRO A 243 0.95 1.03 -16.65
CA PRO A 243 0.44 2.33 -16.22
C PRO A 243 1.31 3.00 -15.15
N ALA A 244 1.90 2.23 -14.23
CA ALA A 244 2.81 2.80 -13.23
C ALA A 244 4.06 3.41 -13.86
N ALA A 245 4.65 2.71 -14.84
CA ALA A 245 5.81 3.24 -15.56
C ALA A 245 5.46 4.48 -16.37
N ALA A 246 4.31 4.48 -17.05
CA ALA A 246 3.80 5.61 -17.83
C ALA A 246 3.57 6.83 -16.93
N ALA A 247 2.81 6.68 -15.84
CA ALA A 247 2.52 7.76 -14.89
C ALA A 247 3.77 8.38 -14.25
N LEU A 248 4.79 7.59 -13.97
CA LEU A 248 6.06 8.11 -13.44
C LEU A 248 6.85 8.88 -14.49
N ARG A 249 6.85 8.42 -15.74
CA ARG A 249 7.48 9.13 -16.87
C ARG A 249 6.77 10.43 -17.17
N ALA A 250 5.43 10.45 -17.12
CA ALA A 250 4.62 11.67 -17.27
C ALA A 250 4.99 12.72 -16.20
N LEU A 251 5.44 12.31 -15.02
CA LEU A 251 5.99 13.20 -13.99
C LEU A 251 7.46 13.62 -14.24
N GLY A 252 8.04 13.22 -15.36
CA GLY A 252 9.44 13.50 -15.69
C GLY A 252 10.45 12.75 -14.82
N LEU A 253 10.04 11.63 -14.20
CA LEU A 253 10.89 10.84 -13.31
C LEU A 253 11.68 9.79 -14.09
N GLU A 254 12.95 9.59 -13.71
CA GLU A 254 13.75 8.54 -14.30
C GLU A 254 13.19 7.16 -13.89
N THR A 255 12.63 6.47 -14.88
CA THR A 255 11.91 5.22 -14.67
C THR A 255 12.53 4.11 -15.50
N GLN A 256 13.20 3.18 -14.81
CA GLN A 256 13.63 1.93 -15.39
C GLN A 256 12.43 0.99 -15.44
N PHE A 257 12.04 0.61 -16.65
CA PHE A 257 10.98 -0.35 -16.91
C PHE A 257 11.60 -1.60 -17.51
N ASP A 258 11.66 -2.66 -16.74
CA ASP A 258 12.28 -3.93 -17.15
C ASP A 258 11.22 -4.93 -17.59
N VAL A 259 11.47 -5.59 -18.71
CA VAL A 259 10.53 -6.56 -19.33
C VAL A 259 11.17 -7.92 -19.58
N TYR A 260 12.30 -8.19 -18.95
CA TYR A 260 13.03 -9.45 -19.12
C TYR A 260 12.60 -10.50 -18.10
N GLU A 261 12.87 -11.78 -18.40
CA GLU A 261 12.55 -12.91 -17.52
C GLU A 261 13.36 -12.92 -16.22
N THR A 262 14.53 -12.25 -16.22
CA THR A 262 15.41 -12.19 -15.07
C THR A 262 15.19 -10.91 -14.30
N PHE A 263 14.94 -11.02 -13.00
CA PHE A 263 14.80 -9.85 -12.13
C PHE A 263 16.03 -8.94 -12.17
N VAL A 264 15.77 -7.64 -12.10
CA VAL A 264 16.83 -6.63 -12.06
C VAL A 264 17.72 -6.83 -10.85
N SER A 265 19.03 -6.71 -11.07
CA SER A 265 20.06 -6.77 -10.03
C SER A 265 21.03 -5.60 -10.14
N GLY A 266 21.51 -5.11 -9.00
CA GLY A 266 22.52 -4.06 -8.93
C GLY A 266 22.00 -2.66 -9.27
N ALA A 267 20.69 -2.43 -9.27
CA ALA A 267 20.13 -1.10 -9.39
C ALA A 267 20.61 -0.20 -8.24
N GLU A 268 20.83 1.08 -8.50
CA GLU A 268 21.32 2.01 -7.49
C GLU A 268 20.29 3.10 -7.19
N SER A 269 20.19 3.49 -5.92
CA SER A 269 19.38 4.63 -5.49
C SER A 269 17.90 4.51 -5.87
N ILE A 270 17.30 3.33 -5.65
CA ILE A 270 15.90 3.05 -5.96
C ILE A 270 15.01 3.87 -5.03
N ARG A 271 14.19 4.77 -5.60
CA ARG A 271 13.20 5.58 -4.87
C ARG A 271 11.85 4.86 -4.76
N GLY A 272 11.38 4.30 -5.85
CA GLY A 272 10.18 3.49 -5.91
C GLY A 272 10.46 2.15 -6.58
N TYR A 273 9.89 1.08 -6.05
CA TYR A 273 10.10 -0.27 -6.54
C TYR A 273 8.80 -1.04 -6.61
N VAL A 274 8.59 -1.73 -7.70
CA VAL A 274 7.57 -2.77 -7.80
C VAL A 274 8.07 -3.90 -8.67
N SER A 275 7.79 -5.14 -8.28
CA SER A 275 8.03 -6.33 -9.09
C SER A 275 7.01 -7.40 -8.77
N TRP A 276 6.90 -8.39 -9.66
CA TRP A 276 6.13 -9.60 -9.37
C TRP A 276 6.69 -10.37 -8.17
N GLY A 277 7.98 -10.23 -7.88
CA GLY A 277 8.65 -11.09 -6.93
C GLY A 277 8.58 -12.56 -7.32
N SER A 278 8.80 -13.47 -6.40
CA SER A 278 8.73 -14.90 -6.67
C SER A 278 7.94 -15.65 -5.62
N ASN A 279 7.12 -16.60 -6.07
CA ASN A 279 6.49 -17.63 -5.26
C ASN A 279 7.26 -18.97 -5.33
N ASP A 280 8.41 -18.99 -5.98
CA ASP A 280 9.19 -20.19 -6.09
C ASP A 280 9.69 -20.65 -4.71
N SER A 281 9.40 -21.90 -4.44
CA SER A 281 10.04 -22.65 -3.36
C SER A 281 11.49 -23.00 -3.74
N HIS A 282 12.29 -22.00 -4.11
CA HIS A 282 13.74 -22.20 -4.23
C HIS A 282 14.24 -22.86 -2.96
N ALA A 283 15.37 -23.52 -3.06
CA ALA A 283 15.91 -24.35 -2.01
C ALA A 283 15.63 -23.80 -0.61
N PRO A 284 15.13 -24.61 0.33
CA PRO A 284 14.76 -24.13 1.65
C PRO A 284 15.89 -23.31 2.28
N GLY A 285 15.59 -22.06 2.66
CA GLY A 285 16.54 -21.21 3.36
C GLY A 285 17.23 -20.12 2.53
N GLU A 286 16.89 -19.96 1.24
CA GLU A 286 17.46 -18.88 0.42
C GLU A 286 16.50 -17.70 0.27
N PRO A 287 16.98 -16.45 0.45
CA PRO A 287 16.19 -15.26 0.20
C PRO A 287 15.99 -15.03 -1.30
N PHE A 288 14.92 -14.35 -1.66
CA PHE A 288 14.73 -13.86 -3.03
C PHE A 288 15.35 -12.47 -3.23
N TYR A 289 15.28 -11.61 -2.23
CA TYR A 289 15.94 -10.31 -2.21
C TYR A 289 17.24 -10.39 -1.39
N GLY A 290 18.23 -9.64 -1.81
CA GLY A 290 19.54 -9.63 -1.15
C GLY A 290 20.67 -9.99 -2.07
N VAL A 291 21.79 -10.41 -1.50
CA VAL A 291 22.94 -10.88 -2.29
C VAL A 291 22.78 -12.35 -2.62
N ILE A 292 22.53 -12.64 -3.90
CA ILE A 292 22.34 -13.98 -4.44
C ILE A 292 23.37 -14.17 -5.54
N ASP A 293 24.21 -15.20 -5.46
CA ASP A 293 25.30 -15.48 -6.42
C ASP A 293 26.20 -14.25 -6.71
N GLY A 294 26.46 -13.44 -5.67
CA GLY A 294 27.29 -12.24 -5.76
C GLY A 294 26.63 -11.02 -6.39
N ARG A 295 25.34 -11.07 -6.70
CA ARG A 295 24.55 -9.95 -7.20
C ARG A 295 23.55 -9.48 -6.16
N LEU A 296 23.33 -8.16 -6.08
CA LEU A 296 22.37 -7.56 -5.17
C LEU A 296 21.00 -7.39 -5.85
N TYR A 297 19.95 -8.04 -5.34
CA TYR A 297 18.59 -7.99 -5.86
C TYR A 297 17.65 -7.21 -4.93
N PRO A 298 16.87 -6.22 -5.42
CA PRO A 298 16.98 -5.61 -6.75
C PRO A 298 18.20 -4.68 -6.85
N GLY A 299 18.69 -4.17 -5.73
CA GLY A 299 19.75 -3.19 -5.65
C GLY A 299 19.73 -2.40 -4.34
N SER A 300 20.29 -1.20 -4.33
CA SER A 300 20.32 -0.31 -3.18
C SER A 300 19.17 0.70 -3.24
N PHE A 301 18.53 0.94 -2.10
CA PHE A 301 17.42 1.88 -1.97
C PHE A 301 17.90 3.30 -1.61
N ALA A 302 17.22 4.30 -2.16
CA ALA A 302 17.35 5.69 -1.77
C ALA A 302 16.73 5.92 -0.38
N PRO A 303 17.16 6.95 0.38
CA PRO A 303 16.43 7.39 1.57
C PRO A 303 14.98 7.70 1.24
N ARG A 304 14.04 7.38 2.15
CA ARG A 304 12.60 7.59 1.93
C ARG A 304 12.04 6.87 0.70
N SER A 305 12.59 5.71 0.36
CA SER A 305 12.08 4.87 -0.71
C SER A 305 10.83 4.10 -0.31
N VAL A 306 10.02 3.74 -1.31
CA VAL A 306 8.83 2.89 -1.13
C VAL A 306 8.87 1.71 -2.08
N ALA A 307 8.43 0.53 -1.61
CA ALA A 307 8.26 -0.65 -2.42
C ALA A 307 6.81 -1.12 -2.42
N VAL A 308 6.38 -1.77 -3.49
CA VAL A 308 5.04 -2.34 -3.63
C VAL A 308 5.16 -3.85 -3.82
N GLY A 309 4.66 -4.60 -2.86
CA GLY A 309 4.64 -6.07 -2.92
C GLY A 309 3.47 -6.59 -3.73
N PHE A 310 3.73 -7.58 -4.61
CA PHE A 310 2.72 -8.28 -5.40
C PHE A 310 2.65 -9.77 -5.06
N VAL A 311 3.59 -10.28 -4.30
CA VAL A 311 3.74 -11.71 -4.06
C VAL A 311 2.83 -12.16 -2.95
N SER A 312 1.77 -12.91 -3.28
CA SER A 312 0.99 -13.71 -2.34
C SER A 312 1.01 -13.15 -0.90
N SER A 313 1.43 -13.92 0.08
CA SER A 313 1.55 -13.50 1.49
C SER A 313 2.95 -13.02 1.87
N ASP A 314 3.49 -12.05 1.16
CA ASP A 314 4.86 -11.54 1.29
C ASP A 314 5.17 -10.84 2.64
N ALA A 315 4.15 -10.40 3.36
CA ALA A 315 4.24 -9.87 4.73
C ALA A 315 3.69 -10.86 5.79
N ARG A 316 3.66 -12.16 5.48
CA ARG A 316 3.10 -13.17 6.39
C ARG A 316 3.79 -13.28 7.74
N SER A 317 5.05 -12.88 7.83
CA SER A 317 5.82 -12.90 9.07
C SER A 317 7.01 -11.94 9.00
N PHE A 318 7.36 -11.39 10.16
CA PHE A 318 8.58 -10.64 10.45
C PHE A 318 9.39 -11.35 11.57
N GLY A 319 9.16 -12.65 11.75
CA GLY A 319 9.96 -13.56 12.55
C GLY A 319 11.27 -13.95 11.86
N PRO A 320 12.03 -14.93 12.39
CA PRO A 320 13.15 -15.53 11.68
C PRO A 320 12.71 -16.00 10.29
N PRO A 321 13.50 -15.74 9.24
CA PRO A 321 13.03 -15.94 7.88
C PRO A 321 12.72 -17.42 7.59
N GLY A 322 11.49 -17.68 7.13
CA GLY A 322 11.08 -18.93 6.52
C GLY A 322 10.81 -18.66 5.04
N TYR A 323 11.81 -18.89 4.21
CA TYR A 323 11.72 -18.59 2.78
C TYR A 323 10.78 -19.54 2.03
N GLY A 324 10.60 -19.34 0.76
CA GLY A 324 9.68 -20.01 -0.14
C GLY A 324 8.94 -19.01 -1.02
N GLN A 325 9.15 -17.71 -0.76
CA GLN A 325 8.71 -16.59 -1.59
C GLN A 325 9.46 -15.32 -1.20
N SER A 326 9.35 -14.28 -2.02
CA SER A 326 9.85 -12.94 -1.69
C SER A 326 9.19 -12.41 -0.42
N LEU A 327 9.96 -11.75 0.44
CA LEU A 327 9.47 -11.23 1.71
C LEU A 327 9.70 -9.72 1.82
N VAL A 328 8.68 -9.00 2.29
CA VAL A 328 8.77 -7.56 2.60
C VAL A 328 9.88 -7.27 3.61
N ALA A 329 10.08 -8.16 4.58
CA ALA A 329 11.14 -8.00 5.59
C ALA A 329 12.55 -7.95 4.97
N ASP A 330 12.78 -8.65 3.85
CA ASP A 330 14.06 -8.58 3.12
C ASP A 330 14.24 -7.22 2.44
N LEU A 331 13.20 -6.65 1.84
CA LEU A 331 13.24 -5.29 1.28
C LEU A 331 13.57 -4.24 2.35
N ILE A 332 12.96 -4.35 3.53
CA ILE A 332 13.26 -3.48 4.68
C ILE A 332 14.72 -3.63 5.12
N ARG A 333 15.23 -4.87 5.22
CA ARG A 333 16.63 -5.18 5.53
C ARG A 333 17.60 -4.59 4.50
N LEU A 334 17.23 -4.61 3.22
CA LEU A 334 18.01 -4.03 2.13
C LEU A 334 18.03 -2.51 2.10
N GLY A 335 17.15 -1.84 2.84
CA GLY A 335 17.16 -0.40 2.95
C GLY A 335 15.91 0.31 2.46
N ALA A 336 14.88 -0.39 2.01
CA ALA A 336 13.59 0.25 1.76
C ALA A 336 13.09 0.97 3.01
N ALA A 337 12.61 2.20 2.86
CA ALA A 337 12.10 3.02 3.96
C ALA A 337 10.60 2.80 4.19
N GLY A 338 9.93 2.17 3.25
CA GLY A 338 8.55 1.69 3.37
C GLY A 338 8.25 0.62 2.33
N SER A 339 7.29 -0.26 2.64
CA SER A 339 6.80 -1.27 1.71
C SER A 339 5.35 -1.61 1.99
N THR A 340 4.59 -1.91 0.95
CA THR A 340 3.31 -2.60 1.10
C THR A 340 3.54 -4.10 1.19
N GLY A 341 2.56 -4.83 1.70
CA GLY A 341 2.60 -6.28 1.70
C GLY A 341 1.28 -6.89 2.17
N HIS A 342 1.22 -8.22 2.17
CA HIS A 342 0.01 -8.99 2.47
C HIS A 342 0.29 -10.06 3.53
N VAL A 343 -0.53 -10.10 4.56
CA VAL A 343 -0.37 -11.09 5.65
C VAL A 343 -0.98 -12.44 5.30
N TYR A 344 -1.91 -12.47 4.36
CA TYR A 344 -2.52 -13.66 3.74
C TYR A 344 -2.60 -13.43 2.23
N GLU A 345 -3.04 -14.43 1.47
CA GLU A 345 -3.22 -14.33 0.03
C GLU A 345 -4.23 -13.21 -0.33
N PRO A 346 -3.81 -12.15 -1.06
CA PRO A 346 -4.69 -11.02 -1.39
C PRO A 346 -5.51 -11.28 -2.65
N MET A 347 -5.18 -12.29 -3.42
CA MET A 347 -5.50 -12.38 -4.84
C MET A 347 -5.02 -11.13 -5.62
N LEU A 348 -4.90 -11.19 -6.92
CA LEU A 348 -4.39 -10.06 -7.70
C LEU A 348 -5.31 -8.82 -7.64
N THR A 349 -6.63 -9.05 -7.45
CA THR A 349 -7.61 -7.98 -7.28
C THR A 349 -7.36 -7.13 -6.03
N GLY A 350 -6.80 -7.69 -4.97
CA GLY A 350 -6.59 -7.02 -3.69
C GLY A 350 -5.23 -6.37 -3.51
N VAL A 351 -4.31 -6.49 -4.47
CA VAL A 351 -2.98 -5.86 -4.35
C VAL A 351 -3.06 -4.34 -4.48
N PRO A 352 -2.19 -3.59 -3.78
CA PRO A 352 -2.09 -2.16 -3.98
C PRO A 352 -1.77 -1.81 -5.43
N ARG A 353 -2.40 -0.79 -5.97
CA ARG A 353 -2.22 -0.32 -7.35
C ARG A 353 -0.95 0.54 -7.46
N PRO A 354 0.16 0.08 -8.07
CA PRO A 354 1.41 0.84 -8.14
C PRO A 354 1.27 2.11 -8.98
N HIS A 355 0.40 2.11 -10.01
CA HIS A 355 0.11 3.29 -10.83
C HIS A 355 -0.65 4.39 -10.08
N ILE A 356 -1.18 4.09 -8.90
CA ILE A 356 -1.76 5.07 -7.96
C ILE A 356 -0.75 5.41 -6.87
N LEU A 357 -0.17 4.40 -6.20
CA LEU A 357 0.71 4.59 -5.06
C LEU A 357 1.96 5.41 -5.41
N LEU A 358 2.70 4.95 -6.44
CA LEU A 358 4.01 5.53 -6.75
C LEU A 358 3.88 6.98 -7.24
N PRO A 359 2.97 7.33 -8.18
CA PRO A 359 2.76 8.71 -8.56
C PRO A 359 2.20 9.60 -7.45
N ALA A 360 1.29 9.10 -6.60
CA ALA A 360 0.79 9.86 -5.45
C ALA A 360 1.92 10.21 -4.48
N TYR A 361 2.79 9.25 -4.19
CA TYR A 361 3.97 9.46 -3.35
C TYR A 361 4.96 10.44 -4.01
N ALA A 362 5.22 10.32 -5.30
CA ALA A 362 6.06 11.24 -6.08
C ALA A 362 5.51 12.68 -6.07
N ARG A 363 4.21 12.85 -6.04
CA ARG A 363 3.54 14.16 -5.90
C ARG A 363 3.55 14.69 -4.46
N GLY A 364 4.22 14.03 -3.52
CA GLY A 364 4.41 14.47 -2.15
C GLY A 364 3.32 14.07 -1.16
N ALA A 365 2.48 13.10 -1.51
CA ALA A 365 1.58 12.49 -0.54
C ALA A 365 2.37 11.82 0.60
N ARG A 366 1.81 11.78 1.82
CA ARG A 366 2.36 10.93 2.88
C ARG A 366 2.35 9.47 2.42
N ALA A 367 3.36 8.70 2.76
CA ALA A 367 3.48 7.32 2.29
C ALA A 367 2.26 6.45 2.63
N VAL A 368 1.71 6.60 3.84
CA VAL A 368 0.48 5.89 4.23
C VAL A 368 -0.74 6.37 3.44
N GLU A 369 -0.80 7.64 3.08
CA GLU A 369 -1.90 8.19 2.28
C GLU A 369 -1.85 7.65 0.85
N ALA A 370 -0.66 7.61 0.24
CA ALA A 370 -0.45 6.97 -1.06
C ALA A 370 -0.83 5.48 -1.03
N PHE A 371 -0.53 4.77 0.07
CA PHE A 371 -0.93 3.39 0.27
C PHE A 371 -2.46 3.25 0.32
N TYR A 372 -3.16 4.00 1.17
CA TYR A 372 -4.62 3.89 1.29
C TYR A 372 -5.37 4.33 0.02
N ARG A 373 -4.82 5.24 -0.77
CA ARG A 373 -5.35 5.55 -2.11
C ARG A 373 -5.20 4.39 -3.08
N SER A 374 -4.24 3.52 -2.89
CA SER A 374 -3.90 2.47 -3.84
C SER A 374 -4.54 1.11 -3.56
N ILE A 375 -5.12 0.89 -2.37
CA ILE A 375 -5.77 -0.37 -2.04
C ILE A 375 -7.25 -0.32 -2.41
N PRO A 376 -7.74 -1.26 -3.24
CA PRO A 376 -9.14 -1.23 -3.67
C PRO A 376 -10.11 -1.63 -2.55
N TYR A 377 -9.68 -2.43 -1.58
CA TYR A 377 -10.55 -2.96 -0.54
C TYR A 377 -9.99 -2.73 0.86
N LEU A 378 -10.88 -2.47 1.83
CA LEU A 378 -10.56 -2.33 3.25
C LEU A 378 -10.77 -3.66 4.00
N GLY A 379 -10.27 -3.74 5.23
CA GLY A 379 -10.59 -4.86 6.14
C GLY A 379 -10.07 -6.22 5.72
N TRP A 380 -9.02 -6.29 4.90
CA TRP A 380 -8.50 -7.54 4.38
C TRP A 380 -7.04 -7.79 4.77
N THR A 381 -6.15 -8.09 3.81
CA THR A 381 -4.80 -8.64 4.10
C THR A 381 -3.68 -7.62 4.04
N ASN A 382 -3.99 -6.44 3.50
CA ASN A 382 -3.00 -5.40 3.22
C ASN A 382 -2.39 -4.80 4.50
N VAL A 383 -1.09 -4.50 4.43
CA VAL A 383 -0.34 -3.75 5.45
C VAL A 383 0.62 -2.78 4.78
N TYR A 384 0.89 -1.65 5.44
CA TYR A 384 1.97 -0.75 5.10
C TYR A 384 3.04 -0.80 6.19
N ILE A 385 4.26 -1.14 5.81
CA ILE A 385 5.42 -1.23 6.71
C ILE A 385 6.29 0.00 6.49
N GLY A 386 6.46 0.84 7.49
CA GLY A 386 7.27 2.05 7.38
C GLY A 386 6.70 3.22 8.15
N ASP A 387 7.37 4.35 8.05
CA ASP A 387 6.92 5.61 8.63
C ASP A 387 5.75 6.19 7.83
N PRO A 388 4.53 6.31 8.40
CA PRO A 388 3.36 6.82 7.70
C PRO A 388 3.48 8.27 7.26
N LEU A 389 4.25 9.08 7.99
CA LEU A 389 4.43 10.51 7.74
C LEU A 389 5.52 10.81 6.71
N MET A 390 6.19 9.76 6.23
CA MET A 390 7.26 9.91 5.26
C MET A 390 6.74 10.54 3.96
N THR A 391 7.44 11.57 3.48
CA THR A 391 7.19 12.25 2.19
C THR A 391 8.50 12.48 1.46
N ILE A 392 8.43 12.72 0.17
CA ILE A 392 9.54 13.23 -0.63
C ILE A 392 9.17 14.61 -1.19
N PRO A 393 10.15 15.45 -1.55
CA PRO A 393 9.87 16.67 -2.29
C PRO A 393 9.06 16.36 -3.54
N ARG A 394 8.07 17.20 -3.83
CA ARG A 394 7.25 17.02 -5.03
C ARG A 394 8.15 16.98 -6.26
N ALA A 395 7.90 16.03 -7.14
CA ALA A 395 8.40 16.11 -8.50
C ALA A 395 8.00 17.46 -9.11
N ASN A 396 8.91 18.11 -9.83
CA ASN A 396 8.59 19.34 -10.51
C ASN A 396 7.46 19.06 -11.50
N GLU A 397 6.28 19.56 -11.19
CA GLU A 397 5.13 19.51 -12.08
C GLU A 397 5.41 20.42 -13.27
N SER A 398 6.11 19.93 -14.28
CA SER A 398 5.81 20.33 -15.63
C SER A 398 4.50 19.61 -15.95
N TRP A 399 3.38 20.30 -15.76
CA TRP A 399 2.08 19.77 -16.09
C TRP A 399 2.05 19.33 -17.55
N ASN A 400 2.36 18.07 -17.81
CA ASN A 400 1.73 17.37 -18.87
C ASN A 400 0.36 16.97 -18.30
N SER A 401 -0.71 17.52 -18.85
CA SER A 401 -2.09 17.20 -18.48
C SER A 401 -2.52 15.84 -19.04
N ASP A 402 -1.61 14.86 -19.02
CA ASP A 402 -1.71 13.54 -19.59
C ASP A 402 -1.07 12.59 -18.55
N ARG A 403 -1.91 11.99 -17.72
CA ARG A 403 -1.50 11.24 -16.53
C ARG A 403 -0.79 9.93 -16.87
N ASP A 404 -1.17 9.32 -17.97
CA ASP A 404 -0.69 7.99 -18.38
C ASP A 404 0.22 8.03 -19.61
N ASP A 405 0.52 9.26 -20.11
CA ASP A 405 1.48 9.53 -21.19
C ASP A 405 1.08 8.85 -22.54
N ASP A 406 -0.20 8.76 -22.82
CA ASP A 406 -0.71 8.15 -24.04
C ASP A 406 -0.89 9.16 -25.21
N GLY A 407 -0.68 10.45 -24.94
CA GLY A 407 -0.81 11.55 -25.89
C GLY A 407 -2.19 12.19 -25.91
N VAL A 408 -3.12 11.75 -25.07
CA VAL A 408 -4.44 12.35 -24.86
C VAL A 408 -4.45 13.07 -23.51
N ALA A 409 -4.85 14.34 -23.52
CA ALA A 409 -4.85 15.10 -22.25
C ALA A 409 -5.95 14.59 -21.31
N ASP A 410 -5.63 14.49 -19.99
CA ASP A 410 -6.58 14.05 -18.95
C ASP A 410 -7.97 14.67 -19.05
N ALA A 411 -8.07 15.92 -19.55
CA ALA A 411 -9.33 16.64 -19.63
C ALA A 411 -10.30 16.10 -20.72
N ILE A 412 -9.81 15.27 -21.62
CA ILE A 412 -10.58 14.69 -22.73
C ILE A 412 -10.36 13.17 -22.85
N ASP A 413 -9.62 12.59 -21.92
CA ASP A 413 -9.24 11.20 -21.95
C ASP A 413 -10.33 10.33 -21.27
N ASN A 414 -10.73 9.27 -21.97
CA ASN A 414 -11.76 8.35 -21.48
C ASN A 414 -11.21 7.17 -20.66
N CYS A 415 -9.86 7.08 -20.51
CA CYS A 415 -9.17 6.17 -19.60
C CYS A 415 -7.96 6.84 -18.93
N SER A 416 -8.11 7.94 -18.27
CA SER A 416 -7.03 8.83 -17.82
C SER A 416 -5.96 8.24 -16.88
N ALA A 417 -5.98 6.93 -16.63
CA ALA A 417 -4.99 6.22 -15.83
C ALA A 417 -4.37 5.01 -16.55
N ILE A 418 -4.90 4.64 -17.71
CA ILE A 418 -4.46 3.47 -18.50
C ILE A 418 -4.27 3.91 -19.93
N PRO A 419 -3.04 3.85 -20.48
CA PRO A 419 -2.76 4.34 -21.83
C PRO A 419 -3.67 3.72 -22.90
N ASN A 420 -4.45 4.56 -23.57
CA ASN A 420 -5.37 4.16 -24.63
C ASN A 420 -5.46 5.18 -25.77
N PRO A 421 -4.38 5.47 -26.49
CA PRO A 421 -4.27 6.58 -27.45
C PRO A 421 -5.31 6.57 -28.57
N LEU A 422 -6.01 5.47 -28.78
CA LEU A 422 -7.09 5.35 -29.76
C LEU A 422 -8.45 5.77 -29.20
N GLN A 423 -8.58 5.94 -27.90
CA GLN A 423 -9.79 6.41 -27.20
C GLN A 423 -11.05 5.61 -27.60
N GLN A 424 -10.91 4.30 -27.75
CA GLN A 424 -12.04 3.43 -28.11
C GLN A 424 -13.04 3.36 -26.96
N ASP A 425 -14.28 3.69 -27.25
CA ASP A 425 -15.44 3.63 -26.38
C ASP A 425 -16.60 3.12 -27.26
N THR A 426 -16.84 1.81 -27.23
CA THR A 426 -17.72 1.16 -28.19
C THR A 426 -19.18 1.22 -27.76
N ASN A 427 -19.44 1.18 -26.46
CA ASN A 427 -20.80 1.30 -25.90
C ASN A 427 -21.25 2.76 -25.79
N GLY A 428 -20.31 3.74 -25.82
CA GLY A 428 -20.58 5.17 -25.83
C GLY A 428 -20.99 5.74 -24.48
N ASP A 429 -20.56 5.12 -23.37
CA ASP A 429 -20.90 5.56 -22.01
C ASP A 429 -19.88 6.57 -21.43
N GLY A 430 -18.77 6.77 -22.12
CA GLY A 430 -17.71 7.73 -21.77
C GLY A 430 -16.53 7.12 -21.05
N PHE A 431 -16.51 5.81 -20.82
CA PHE A 431 -15.32 5.07 -20.41
C PHE A 431 -14.72 4.37 -21.64
N GLY A 432 -13.39 4.34 -21.71
CA GLY A 432 -12.72 3.63 -22.81
C GLY A 432 -12.73 2.12 -22.54
N ASN A 433 -12.85 1.32 -23.59
CA ASN A 433 -12.97 -0.14 -23.50
C ASN A 433 -11.90 -0.77 -22.56
N ILE A 434 -10.66 -0.27 -22.61
CA ILE A 434 -9.55 -0.85 -21.83
C ILE A 434 -9.64 -0.60 -20.32
N CYS A 435 -10.39 0.39 -19.89
CA CYS A 435 -10.64 0.69 -18.48
C CYS A 435 -12.10 0.44 -18.04
N ASP A 436 -12.88 -0.17 -18.93
CA ASP A 436 -14.29 -0.45 -18.72
C ASP A 436 -14.59 -1.96 -18.77
N ALA A 437 -14.55 -2.58 -17.61
CA ALA A 437 -14.96 -3.96 -17.46
C ALA A 437 -16.42 -4.10 -16.92
N ASP A 438 -17.14 -2.98 -16.78
CA ASP A 438 -18.57 -2.91 -16.44
C ASP A 438 -19.38 -2.99 -17.73
N VAL A 439 -19.51 -4.20 -18.28
CA VAL A 439 -20.07 -4.41 -19.63
C VAL A 439 -21.60 -4.35 -19.69
N ASP A 440 -22.28 -4.28 -18.55
CA ASP A 440 -23.74 -4.06 -18.50
C ASP A 440 -24.11 -2.61 -18.10
N GLY A 441 -23.10 -1.78 -17.76
CA GLY A 441 -23.22 -0.36 -17.50
C GLY A 441 -23.99 -0.02 -16.22
N ASP A 442 -23.95 -0.89 -15.22
CA ASP A 442 -24.61 -0.65 -13.93
C ASP A 442 -23.75 0.16 -12.94
N GLY A 443 -22.50 0.45 -13.29
CA GLY A 443 -21.56 1.29 -12.56
C GLY A 443 -20.58 0.53 -11.68
N ILE A 444 -20.55 -0.81 -11.76
CA ILE A 444 -19.69 -1.65 -10.95
C ILE A 444 -19.39 -2.97 -11.64
N VAL A 445 -18.13 -3.38 -11.71
CA VAL A 445 -17.75 -4.69 -12.27
C VAL A 445 -18.19 -5.82 -11.36
N THR A 446 -19.01 -6.74 -11.87
CA THR A 446 -19.65 -7.80 -11.08
C THR A 446 -19.28 -9.21 -11.53
N THR A 447 -19.56 -10.19 -10.66
CA THR A 447 -19.48 -11.62 -10.97
C THR A 447 -20.61 -12.36 -10.29
N SER A 448 -21.13 -13.39 -10.95
CA SER A 448 -22.11 -14.31 -10.34
C SER A 448 -21.49 -15.33 -9.39
N TRP A 449 -20.18 -15.37 -9.27
CA TRP A 449 -19.46 -16.29 -8.39
C TRP A 449 -19.58 -15.84 -6.92
N GLY A 450 -20.47 -16.51 -6.20
CA GLY A 450 -20.68 -16.32 -4.77
C GLY A 450 -22.10 -15.86 -4.42
N GLU A 451 -22.52 -16.08 -3.18
CA GLU A 451 -23.88 -15.83 -2.66
C GLU A 451 -24.32 -14.34 -2.66
N ILE A 452 -23.62 -13.46 -3.34
CA ILE A 452 -23.79 -12.00 -3.26
C ILE A 452 -24.86 -11.50 -4.23
N TYR A 453 -25.05 -12.19 -5.36
CA TYR A 453 -26.09 -11.87 -6.34
C TYR A 453 -27.04 -13.04 -6.55
N PRO A 454 -28.34 -12.79 -6.76
CA PRO A 454 -29.26 -13.87 -7.10
C PRO A 454 -28.77 -14.54 -8.39
N LEU A 455 -28.64 -15.87 -8.39
CA LEU A 455 -28.17 -16.76 -9.47
C LEU A 455 -28.90 -16.60 -10.82
N THR A 456 -29.61 -15.53 -11.06
CA THR A 456 -30.46 -15.27 -12.23
C THR A 456 -29.86 -14.24 -13.19
N GLN A 457 -28.74 -13.59 -12.84
CA GLN A 457 -28.04 -12.64 -13.70
C GLN A 457 -26.57 -13.03 -13.81
N CYS A 458 -26.05 -13.07 -15.04
CA CYS A 458 -24.61 -13.15 -15.27
C CYS A 458 -24.03 -11.80 -14.91
N GLY A 459 -22.91 -11.76 -14.18
CA GLY A 459 -22.14 -10.55 -13.99
C GLY A 459 -21.23 -10.28 -15.21
N ASP A 460 -20.52 -9.16 -15.19
CA ASP A 460 -19.64 -8.72 -16.27
C ASP A 460 -18.58 -9.76 -16.62
N VAL A 461 -17.93 -10.30 -15.58
CA VAL A 461 -16.88 -11.32 -15.74
C VAL A 461 -17.41 -12.56 -16.48
N GLU A 462 -18.63 -13.00 -16.19
CA GLU A 462 -19.25 -14.14 -16.88
C GLU A 462 -19.62 -13.78 -18.33
N TRP A 463 -20.06 -12.57 -18.63
CA TRP A 463 -20.33 -12.15 -20.00
C TRP A 463 -19.07 -12.20 -20.86
N ILE A 464 -17.98 -11.62 -20.36
CA ILE A 464 -16.67 -11.65 -21.02
C ILE A 464 -16.19 -13.12 -21.17
N GLY A 465 -16.29 -13.92 -20.09
CA GLY A 465 -15.89 -15.32 -20.09
C GLY A 465 -16.69 -16.19 -21.06
N LEU A 466 -18.00 -15.94 -21.21
CA LEU A 466 -18.84 -16.63 -22.20
C LEU A 466 -18.45 -16.26 -23.64
N ALA A 467 -18.14 -15.00 -23.89
CA ALA A 467 -17.67 -14.54 -25.19
C ALA A 467 -16.33 -15.19 -25.56
N ALA A 468 -15.38 -15.21 -24.61
CA ALA A 468 -14.08 -15.86 -24.76
C ALA A 468 -14.21 -17.35 -25.10
N GLN A 469 -15.02 -18.11 -24.32
CA GLN A 469 -15.25 -19.55 -24.54
C GLN A 469 -15.90 -19.85 -25.89
N ASN A 470 -16.76 -18.98 -26.37
CA ASN A 470 -17.48 -19.17 -27.65
C ASN A 470 -16.74 -18.58 -28.84
N GLY A 471 -15.58 -17.94 -28.65
CA GLY A 471 -14.84 -17.22 -29.69
C GLY A 471 -15.65 -16.08 -30.31
N GLN A 472 -16.50 -15.44 -29.51
CA GLN A 472 -17.33 -14.31 -29.94
C GLN A 472 -16.58 -13.01 -29.66
N TYR A 473 -16.29 -12.27 -30.71
CA TYR A 473 -15.71 -10.95 -30.56
C TYR A 473 -16.78 -9.90 -30.29
N ASN A 474 -16.59 -9.18 -29.20
CA ASN A 474 -17.28 -7.93 -28.89
C ASN A 474 -16.23 -6.91 -28.46
N PRO A 475 -16.11 -5.75 -29.15
CA PRO A 475 -15.08 -4.77 -28.80
C PRO A 475 -15.21 -4.19 -27.38
N ASP A 476 -16.39 -4.21 -26.75
CA ASP A 476 -16.56 -3.81 -25.34
C ASP A 476 -15.96 -4.82 -24.36
N TYR A 477 -15.70 -6.05 -24.80
CA TYR A 477 -15.13 -7.12 -23.98
C TYR A 477 -13.64 -7.33 -24.24
N ASP A 478 -13.08 -6.61 -25.24
CA ASP A 478 -11.67 -6.64 -25.61
C ASP A 478 -10.92 -5.61 -24.75
N LEU A 479 -10.61 -6.01 -23.50
CA LEU A 479 -10.08 -5.12 -22.47
C LEU A 479 -8.57 -4.87 -22.60
N ASP A 480 -7.86 -5.63 -23.43
CA ASP A 480 -6.44 -5.37 -23.74
C ASP A 480 -6.22 -4.73 -25.13
N GLY A 481 -7.28 -4.65 -25.94
CA GLY A 481 -7.26 -4.01 -27.26
C GLY A 481 -6.53 -4.82 -28.32
N ASP A 482 -6.37 -6.15 -28.16
CA ASP A 482 -5.62 -7.01 -29.09
C ASP A 482 -6.46 -7.50 -30.28
N GLY A 483 -7.75 -7.19 -30.29
CA GLY A 483 -8.71 -7.57 -31.34
C GLY A 483 -9.33 -8.95 -31.14
N LYS A 484 -9.28 -9.49 -29.92
CA LYS A 484 -9.92 -10.74 -29.51
C LYS A 484 -10.65 -10.53 -28.18
N VAL A 485 -11.39 -11.54 -27.79
CA VAL A 485 -11.92 -11.70 -26.43
C VAL A 485 -11.48 -13.09 -25.98
N ASP A 486 -10.58 -13.12 -25.01
CA ASP A 486 -10.00 -14.37 -24.50
C ASP A 486 -9.79 -14.37 -22.96
N GLU A 487 -9.04 -15.31 -22.43
CA GLU A 487 -8.81 -15.44 -20.98
C GLU A 487 -8.06 -14.25 -20.37
N LEU A 488 -7.38 -13.46 -21.20
CA LEU A 488 -6.71 -12.26 -20.72
C LEU A 488 -7.72 -11.17 -20.36
N ASP A 489 -8.76 -10.98 -21.18
CA ASP A 489 -9.83 -10.01 -20.87
C ASP A 489 -10.60 -10.41 -19.62
N VAL A 490 -10.88 -11.71 -19.46
CA VAL A 490 -11.48 -12.24 -18.23
C VAL A 490 -10.60 -11.92 -17.02
N SER A 491 -9.29 -12.08 -17.15
CA SER A 491 -8.35 -11.78 -16.06
C SER A 491 -8.27 -10.28 -15.74
N ILE A 492 -8.39 -9.41 -16.75
CA ILE A 492 -8.46 -7.95 -16.56
C ILE A 492 -9.78 -7.58 -15.87
N ALA A 493 -10.90 -8.17 -16.25
CA ALA A 493 -12.19 -7.96 -15.56
C ALA A 493 -12.12 -8.38 -14.09
N TRP A 494 -11.51 -9.53 -13.78
CA TRP A 494 -11.27 -9.97 -12.41
C TRP A 494 -10.42 -8.98 -11.58
N LEU A 495 -9.46 -8.30 -12.21
CA LEU A 495 -8.66 -7.26 -11.53
C LEU A 495 -9.50 -6.06 -11.09
N ASN A 496 -10.55 -5.76 -11.81
CA ASN A 496 -11.43 -4.62 -11.57
C ASN A 496 -12.71 -4.99 -10.83
N LEU A 497 -12.83 -6.23 -10.35
CA LEU A 497 -14.04 -6.71 -9.67
C LEU A 497 -14.45 -5.79 -8.52
N PHE A 498 -15.74 -5.44 -8.48
CA PHE A 498 -16.37 -4.51 -7.53
C PHE A 498 -15.86 -3.06 -7.58
N LEU A 499 -15.03 -2.72 -8.55
CA LEU A 499 -14.67 -1.33 -8.82
C LEU A 499 -15.60 -0.72 -9.86
N ALA A 500 -15.72 0.59 -9.83
CA ALA A 500 -16.35 1.32 -10.91
C ALA A 500 -15.43 1.34 -12.15
N PRO A 501 -15.96 1.46 -13.37
CA PRO A 501 -15.16 1.69 -14.58
C PRO A 501 -14.36 3.00 -14.49
N GLY A 502 -13.32 3.12 -15.32
CA GLY A 502 -12.49 4.32 -15.41
C GLY A 502 -11.20 4.29 -14.60
N PRO A 503 -10.62 5.44 -14.23
CA PRO A 503 -11.22 6.78 -14.30
C PRO A 503 -11.30 7.36 -15.72
N SER A 504 -12.33 8.16 -15.96
CA SER A 504 -12.54 8.90 -17.20
C SER A 504 -12.92 10.36 -16.93
N SER A 505 -12.38 11.28 -17.71
CA SER A 505 -12.75 12.69 -17.63
C SER A 505 -14.07 13.00 -18.35
N GLN A 506 -14.53 12.09 -19.21
CA GLN A 506 -15.74 12.26 -20.02
C GLN A 506 -17.00 11.96 -19.18
N VAL A 507 -16.86 11.18 -18.12
CA VAL A 507 -17.95 10.84 -17.21
C VAL A 507 -17.86 11.68 -15.95
N ARG A 508 -18.86 12.53 -15.73
CA ARG A 508 -19.08 13.15 -14.41
C ARG A 508 -19.87 12.18 -13.58
N ILE A 509 -19.20 11.38 -12.77
CA ILE A 509 -19.89 10.58 -11.74
C ILE A 509 -20.67 11.56 -10.86
N ARG A 510 -22.00 11.52 -10.96
CA ARG A 510 -22.87 12.20 -10.00
C ARG A 510 -22.83 11.34 -8.73
N LEU A 511 -21.95 11.71 -7.80
CA LEU A 511 -21.96 11.22 -6.42
C LEU A 511 -23.24 11.65 -5.73
#